data_693ac44ee6a70c586f97141a6af10f2a
#
_entry.id   693ac44ee6a70c586f97141a6af10f2a
#
_cell.length_a   1.000
_cell.length_b   1.000
_cell.length_c   1.000
_cell.angle_alpha   90.00
_cell.angle_beta   90.00
_cell.angle_gamma   90.00
#
_symmetry.space_group_name_H-M   'P 1'
#
loop_
_entity.id
_entity.type
_entity.pdbx_description
1 polymer ?
#
loop_
_entity_poly.entity_id
_entity_poly.type
_entity_poly.pdbx_seq_one_letter_code
_entity_poly.pdbx_strand_id
1 'polypeptide(L)'
;STIGGPNPGGSGTIEAAVVNGPGCAFSGGQFIPLTGHPSSPPAGTSPVGVAFPYGLFDFTVGGCAVGGAVTVEVTYPAALSPDAQYWKYGPTAGDPTPHWYSIPATIVGNVVSFTITDGGLGDDDLTANGTIVDQGGPGVTAVIVPGSATPVPTLSQWATMLLALAMLGVGGASFRRRPARV
;
A
#
# COMPACT_ATOMS: atom_id res chain seq x y z
N SER A 1 8.15 -22.89 -10.57
CA SER A 1 6.76 -22.86 -10.09
C SER A 1 6.22 -21.45 -10.16
N THR A 2 4.90 -21.30 -10.38
CA THR A 2 4.24 -20.00 -10.52
C THR A 2 3.04 -19.91 -9.61
N ILE A 3 2.69 -18.68 -9.22
CA ILE A 3 1.46 -18.32 -8.51
C ILE A 3 0.89 -17.09 -9.20
N GLY A 4 -0.39 -17.12 -9.58
CA GLY A 4 -1.11 -16.00 -10.14
C GLY A 4 -2.32 -15.62 -9.28
N GLY A 5 -2.69 -14.35 -9.29
CA GLY A 5 -3.86 -13.86 -8.55
C GLY A 5 -4.30 -12.45 -8.95
N PRO A 6 -5.46 -12.01 -8.46
CA PRO A 6 -5.94 -10.67 -8.72
C PRO A 6 -5.03 -9.62 -8.05
N ASN A 7 -4.91 -8.47 -8.69
CA ASN A 7 -4.22 -7.31 -8.10
C ASN A 7 -5.05 -6.73 -6.96
N PRO A 8 -4.58 -6.78 -5.69
CA PRO A 8 -5.33 -6.23 -4.57
C PRO A 8 -5.41 -4.70 -4.54
N GLY A 9 -4.54 -4.02 -5.29
CA GLY A 9 -4.54 -2.56 -5.42
C GLY A 9 -5.42 -2.02 -6.54
N GLY A 10 -6.06 -2.89 -7.36
CA GLY A 10 -6.89 -2.44 -8.48
C GLY A 10 -7.19 -3.54 -9.50
N SER A 11 -7.26 -3.18 -10.76
CA SER A 11 -7.55 -4.14 -11.84
C SER A 11 -6.31 -4.91 -12.30
N GLY A 12 -6.55 -6.03 -13.00
CA GLY A 12 -5.52 -6.89 -13.57
C GLY A 12 -5.09 -8.03 -12.66
N THR A 13 -4.17 -8.83 -13.16
CA THR A 13 -3.59 -9.99 -12.46
C THR A 13 -2.10 -9.77 -12.24
N ILE A 14 -1.59 -10.35 -11.16
CA ILE A 14 -0.17 -10.42 -10.84
C ILE A 14 0.24 -11.88 -10.94
N GLU A 15 1.44 -12.13 -11.46
CA GLU A 15 2.02 -13.47 -11.53
C GLU A 15 3.42 -13.45 -10.92
N ALA A 16 3.71 -14.41 -10.03
CA ALA A 16 5.01 -14.63 -9.45
C ALA A 16 5.58 -15.99 -9.91
N ALA A 17 6.87 -16.03 -10.18
CA ALA A 17 7.59 -17.23 -10.61
C ALA A 17 8.89 -17.40 -9.81
N VAL A 18 9.20 -18.64 -9.40
CA VAL A 18 10.56 -19.02 -9.02
C VAL A 18 11.34 -19.30 -10.30
N VAL A 19 12.32 -18.45 -10.58
CA VAL A 19 13.12 -18.51 -11.82
C VAL A 19 14.53 -19.08 -11.60
N ASN A 20 15.02 -19.04 -10.35
CA ASN A 20 16.26 -19.70 -9.96
C ASN A 20 16.14 -20.20 -8.51
N GLY A 21 16.82 -21.30 -8.20
CA GLY A 21 16.78 -22.00 -6.90
C GLY A 21 16.48 -23.47 -7.14
N PRO A 22 17.53 -24.33 -7.29
CA PRO A 22 17.33 -25.76 -7.55
C PRO A 22 16.50 -26.42 -6.46
N GLY A 23 15.40 -27.08 -6.87
CA GLY A 23 14.46 -27.74 -5.95
C GLY A 23 13.42 -26.80 -5.33
N CYS A 24 13.63 -25.49 -5.36
CA CYS A 24 12.71 -24.53 -4.77
C CYS A 24 11.39 -24.42 -5.55
N ALA A 25 10.29 -24.41 -4.84
CA ALA A 25 8.97 -24.17 -5.40
C ALA A 25 8.07 -23.44 -4.40
N PHE A 26 7.12 -22.65 -4.88
CA PHE A 26 6.09 -22.11 -4.02
C PHE A 26 5.31 -23.25 -3.35
N SER A 27 5.24 -23.25 -2.04
CA SER A 27 4.37 -24.11 -1.24
C SER A 27 3.09 -23.40 -0.80
N GLY A 28 3.04 -22.07 -0.91
CA GLY A 28 1.90 -21.21 -0.69
C GLY A 28 2.18 -19.79 -1.15
N GLY A 29 1.13 -19.02 -1.38
CA GLY A 29 1.27 -17.59 -1.68
C GLY A 29 -0.04 -16.95 -2.13
N GLN A 30 -0.12 -15.65 -1.89
CA GLN A 30 -1.28 -14.83 -2.21
C GLN A 30 -0.87 -13.36 -2.34
N PHE A 31 -1.59 -12.63 -3.19
CA PHE A 31 -1.46 -11.18 -3.27
C PHE A 31 -2.47 -10.56 -2.31
N ILE A 32 -2.02 -9.74 -1.38
CA ILE A 32 -2.83 -9.18 -0.29
C ILE A 32 -2.86 -7.65 -0.34
N PRO A 33 -3.96 -7.02 0.08
CA PRO A 33 -3.98 -5.57 0.24
C PRO A 33 -3.03 -5.14 1.37
N LEU A 34 -2.59 -3.88 1.32
CA LEU A 34 -1.72 -3.31 2.36
C LEU A 34 -2.37 -3.32 3.75
N THR A 35 -3.69 -3.28 3.82
CA THR A 35 -4.47 -3.30 5.07
C THR A 35 -5.73 -4.13 4.92
N GLY A 36 -6.25 -4.66 6.03
CA GLY A 36 -7.54 -5.35 6.06
C GLY A 36 -7.50 -6.86 5.78
N HIS A 37 -6.35 -7.42 5.49
CA HIS A 37 -6.13 -8.87 5.42
C HIS A 37 -5.42 -9.35 6.71
N PRO A 38 -5.66 -10.59 7.19
CA PRO A 38 -5.00 -11.11 8.39
C PRO A 38 -3.47 -11.07 8.34
N SER A 39 -2.87 -11.28 7.16
CA SER A 39 -1.43 -11.16 6.93
C SER A 39 -0.98 -9.74 6.60
N SER A 40 -1.87 -8.74 6.46
CA SER A 40 -1.43 -7.37 6.19
C SER A 40 -0.63 -6.81 7.37
N PRO A 41 0.40 -5.99 7.11
CA PRO A 41 1.08 -5.24 8.15
C PRO A 41 0.12 -4.38 8.97
N PRO A 42 0.45 -4.07 10.23
CA PRO A 42 -0.38 -3.20 11.05
C PRO A 42 -0.65 -1.85 10.37
N ALA A 43 -1.89 -1.38 10.43
CA ALA A 43 -2.27 -0.13 9.81
C ALA A 43 -1.43 1.04 10.34
N GLY A 44 -0.99 1.93 9.46
CA GLY A 44 -0.20 3.11 9.82
C GLY A 44 1.30 2.84 10.03
N THR A 45 1.79 1.62 9.79
CA THR A 45 3.23 1.30 9.89
C THR A 45 3.98 1.49 8.58
N SER A 46 3.28 1.71 7.46
CA SER A 46 3.91 1.88 6.15
C SER A 46 4.95 3.00 6.13
N PRO A 47 6.03 2.87 5.35
CA PRO A 47 7.05 3.91 5.24
C PRO A 47 6.43 5.22 4.76
N VAL A 48 6.84 6.33 5.39
CA VAL A 48 6.30 7.66 5.06
C VAL A 48 6.64 8.02 3.61
N GLY A 49 5.65 8.48 2.86
CA GLY A 49 5.83 8.88 1.47
C GLY A 49 5.95 7.71 0.48
N VAL A 50 5.64 6.48 0.90
CA VAL A 50 5.62 5.30 0.03
C VAL A 50 4.20 4.80 -0.14
N ALA A 51 3.80 4.57 -1.39
CA ALA A 51 2.55 3.91 -1.76
C ALA A 51 2.82 2.52 -2.34
N PHE A 52 1.94 1.58 -2.09
CA PHE A 52 2.00 0.20 -2.59
C PHE A 52 0.84 -0.04 -3.58
N PRO A 53 0.98 0.35 -4.84
CA PRO A 53 -0.12 0.34 -5.81
C PRO A 53 -0.63 -1.07 -6.14
N TYR A 54 0.16 -2.09 -5.83
CA TYR A 54 -0.16 -3.49 -6.10
C TYR A 54 -0.33 -4.33 -4.83
N GLY A 55 -0.37 -3.69 -3.65
CA GLY A 55 -0.36 -4.43 -2.38
C GLY A 55 0.94 -5.18 -2.15
N LEU A 56 0.84 -6.33 -1.50
CA LEU A 56 1.98 -7.16 -1.12
C LEU A 56 1.80 -8.59 -1.65
N PHE A 57 2.90 -9.28 -1.86
CA PHE A 57 2.96 -10.71 -2.12
C PHE A 57 3.41 -11.39 -0.82
N ASP A 58 2.51 -12.20 -0.24
CA ASP A 58 2.72 -13.02 0.95
C ASP A 58 2.91 -14.45 0.46
N PHE A 59 4.10 -15.03 0.66
CA PHE A 59 4.40 -16.34 0.09
C PHE A 59 5.36 -17.19 0.94
N THR A 60 5.35 -18.46 0.64
CA THR A 60 6.32 -19.44 1.15
C THR A 60 6.89 -20.23 -0.02
N VAL A 61 8.21 -20.33 -0.08
CA VAL A 61 8.96 -21.20 -0.98
C VAL A 61 9.56 -22.32 -0.16
N GLY A 62 9.38 -23.56 -0.59
CA GLY A 62 9.94 -24.74 0.07
C GLY A 62 10.77 -25.60 -0.88
N GLY A 63 11.43 -26.63 -0.31
CA GLY A 63 12.25 -27.58 -1.08
C GLY A 63 13.60 -27.03 -1.52
N CYS A 64 14.01 -25.88 -1.00
CA CYS A 64 15.31 -25.31 -1.27
C CYS A 64 16.43 -26.10 -0.56
N ALA A 65 17.65 -26.01 -1.04
CA ALA A 65 18.83 -26.42 -0.27
C ALA A 65 18.93 -25.51 0.97
N VAL A 66 19.24 -26.09 2.13
CA VAL A 66 19.45 -25.33 3.37
C VAL A 66 20.54 -24.27 3.17
N GLY A 67 20.24 -23.02 3.45
CA GLY A 67 21.10 -21.85 3.18
C GLY A 67 21.20 -21.51 1.69
N GLY A 68 20.37 -22.11 0.84
CA GLY A 68 20.34 -21.85 -0.60
C GLY A 68 19.66 -20.53 -0.94
N ALA A 69 19.95 -19.99 -2.12
CA ALA A 69 19.31 -18.79 -2.63
C ALA A 69 18.21 -19.11 -3.64
N VAL A 70 17.13 -18.34 -3.60
CA VAL A 70 16.05 -18.39 -4.59
C VAL A 70 15.88 -17.03 -5.22
N THR A 71 15.65 -17.01 -6.54
CA THR A 71 15.26 -15.79 -7.26
C THR A 71 13.79 -15.89 -7.65
N VAL A 72 13.05 -14.88 -7.28
CA VAL A 72 11.64 -14.72 -7.59
C VAL A 72 11.47 -13.55 -8.55
N GLU A 73 10.67 -13.76 -9.58
CA GLU A 73 10.19 -12.70 -10.47
C GLU A 73 8.69 -12.50 -10.30
N VAL A 74 8.28 -11.24 -10.21
CA VAL A 74 6.87 -10.86 -10.10
C VAL A 74 6.52 -9.93 -11.23
N THR A 75 5.53 -10.33 -12.04
CA THR A 75 4.99 -9.54 -13.15
C THR A 75 3.71 -8.84 -12.72
N TYR A 76 3.70 -7.52 -12.80
CA TYR A 76 2.58 -6.65 -12.41
C TYR A 76 1.73 -6.25 -13.63
N PRO A 77 0.48 -5.78 -13.42
CA PRO A 77 -0.42 -5.41 -14.52
C PRO A 77 0.06 -4.24 -15.38
N ALA A 78 0.88 -3.35 -14.83
CA ALA A 78 1.44 -2.20 -15.55
C ALA A 78 2.87 -1.92 -15.09
N ALA A 79 3.60 -1.14 -15.89
CA ALA A 79 4.97 -0.74 -15.58
C ALA A 79 5.04 0.04 -14.27
N LEU A 80 6.10 -0.25 -13.52
CA LEU A 80 6.41 0.43 -12.27
C LEU A 80 7.14 1.76 -12.55
N SER A 81 7.03 2.69 -11.62
CA SER A 81 7.81 3.92 -11.65
C SER A 81 9.30 3.63 -11.55
N PRO A 82 10.17 4.42 -12.23
CA PRO A 82 11.63 4.22 -12.18
C PRO A 82 12.24 4.35 -10.78
N ASP A 83 11.55 5.00 -9.84
CA ASP A 83 11.94 5.17 -8.44
C ASP A 83 11.38 4.08 -7.52
N ALA A 84 10.70 3.08 -8.08
CA ALA A 84 10.16 1.96 -7.31
C ALA A 84 11.28 1.17 -6.62
N GLN A 85 11.00 0.75 -5.39
CA GLN A 85 11.85 -0.14 -4.59
C GLN A 85 11.03 -1.34 -4.12
N TYR A 86 11.68 -2.49 -3.93
CA TYR A 86 11.00 -3.62 -3.33
C TYR A 86 11.12 -3.56 -1.81
N TRP A 87 9.99 -3.41 -1.16
CA TRP A 87 9.86 -3.30 0.29
C TRP A 87 9.33 -4.59 0.88
N LYS A 88 9.80 -4.89 2.07
CA LYS A 88 9.39 -6.05 2.86
C LYS A 88 8.88 -5.60 4.21
N TYR A 89 7.99 -6.41 4.77
CA TYR A 89 7.54 -6.27 6.15
C TYR A 89 7.79 -7.60 6.89
N GLY A 90 8.76 -7.59 7.78
CA GLY A 90 9.16 -8.78 8.53
C GLY A 90 10.30 -8.46 9.48
N PRO A 91 10.77 -9.46 10.21
CA PRO A 91 11.94 -9.33 11.09
C PRO A 91 13.23 -9.34 10.27
N THR A 92 14.31 -8.88 10.90
CA THR A 92 15.68 -9.02 10.38
C THR A 92 16.57 -9.59 11.47
N ALA A 93 17.76 -10.08 11.11
CA ALA A 93 18.72 -10.60 12.09
C ALA A 93 19.14 -9.56 13.15
N GLY A 94 19.06 -8.26 12.82
CA GLY A 94 19.38 -7.16 13.74
C GLY A 94 18.17 -6.66 14.54
N ASP A 95 16.95 -6.93 14.10
CA ASP A 95 15.72 -6.58 14.79
C ASP A 95 14.66 -7.67 14.57
N PRO A 96 14.39 -8.49 15.59
CA PRO A 96 13.39 -9.56 15.49
C PRO A 96 11.93 -9.04 15.50
N THR A 97 11.72 -7.75 15.76
CA THR A 97 10.38 -7.15 15.65
C THR A 97 10.05 -6.87 14.19
N PRO A 98 8.92 -7.34 13.65
CA PRO A 98 8.55 -7.06 12.27
C PRO A 98 8.50 -5.55 11.98
N HIS A 99 9.21 -5.12 10.95
CA HIS A 99 9.31 -3.73 10.51
C HIS A 99 9.49 -3.64 9.01
N TRP A 100 9.37 -2.44 8.45
CA TRP A 100 9.57 -2.20 7.03
C TRP A 100 11.04 -1.98 6.70
N TYR A 101 11.52 -2.64 5.66
CA TYR A 101 12.84 -2.46 5.08
C TYR A 101 12.81 -2.74 3.58
N SER A 102 13.78 -2.24 2.83
CA SER A 102 13.91 -2.54 1.41
C SER A 102 15.02 -3.55 1.16
N ILE A 103 14.86 -4.35 0.12
CA ILE A 103 15.88 -5.28 -0.37
C ILE A 103 16.30 -4.91 -1.79
N PRO A 104 17.52 -5.29 -2.22
CA PRO A 104 17.93 -5.13 -3.60
C PRO A 104 16.98 -5.90 -4.54
N ALA A 105 16.50 -5.21 -5.57
CA ALA A 105 15.68 -5.77 -6.63
C ALA A 105 16.02 -5.13 -7.97
N THR A 106 15.88 -5.89 -9.05
CA THR A 106 15.94 -5.37 -10.41
C THR A 106 14.51 -5.14 -10.90
N ILE A 107 14.21 -3.93 -11.34
CA ILE A 107 12.89 -3.54 -11.86
C ILE A 107 13.03 -3.15 -13.31
N VAL A 108 12.35 -3.87 -14.21
CA VAL A 108 12.35 -3.61 -15.65
C VAL A 108 10.91 -3.61 -16.15
N GLY A 109 10.42 -2.46 -16.52
CA GLY A 109 9.03 -2.30 -16.95
C GLY A 109 8.06 -2.68 -15.83
N ASN A 110 7.35 -3.76 -16.02
CA ASN A 110 6.38 -4.29 -15.05
C ASN A 110 6.87 -5.55 -14.31
N VAL A 111 8.15 -5.90 -14.44
CA VAL A 111 8.75 -7.08 -13.80
C VAL A 111 9.70 -6.65 -12.71
N VAL A 112 9.55 -7.25 -11.53
CA VAL A 112 10.46 -7.12 -10.38
C VAL A 112 11.12 -8.47 -10.15
N SER A 113 12.46 -8.51 -10.11
CA SER A 113 13.25 -9.69 -9.80
C SER A 113 14.09 -9.44 -8.55
N PHE A 114 14.02 -10.32 -7.58
CA PHE A 114 14.78 -10.25 -6.34
C PHE A 114 15.24 -11.64 -5.87
N THR A 115 16.31 -11.67 -5.08
CA THR A 115 16.89 -12.92 -4.56
C THR A 115 16.89 -12.90 -3.05
N ILE A 116 16.44 -14.01 -2.45
CA ILE A 116 16.45 -14.24 -1.01
C ILE A 116 17.29 -15.50 -0.74
N THR A 117 18.11 -15.43 0.31
CA THR A 117 18.85 -16.58 0.83
C THR A 117 18.11 -17.14 2.05
N ASP A 118 17.89 -18.44 2.08
CA ASP A 118 17.29 -19.18 3.18
C ASP A 118 18.06 -18.90 4.50
N GLY A 119 17.38 -18.40 5.52
CA GLY A 119 17.95 -17.88 6.76
C GLY A 119 18.60 -16.50 6.66
N GLY A 120 18.52 -15.84 5.49
CA GLY A 120 19.12 -14.54 5.23
C GLY A 120 18.14 -13.37 5.30
N LEU A 121 18.62 -12.19 4.87
CA LEU A 121 17.75 -11.01 4.75
C LEU A 121 16.62 -11.28 3.76
N GLY A 122 15.40 -11.10 4.20
CA GLY A 122 14.20 -11.36 3.41
C GLY A 122 13.55 -12.71 3.67
N ASP A 123 14.16 -13.56 4.49
CA ASP A 123 13.52 -14.75 5.01
C ASP A 123 13.01 -14.47 6.42
N ASP A 124 11.69 -14.39 6.59
CA ASP A 124 11.06 -13.91 7.81
C ASP A 124 11.14 -14.92 8.97
N ASP A 125 11.47 -16.20 8.72
CA ASP A 125 11.72 -17.15 9.81
C ASP A 125 13.17 -17.11 10.31
N LEU A 126 14.05 -16.36 9.63
CA LEU A 126 15.46 -16.13 9.98
C LEU A 126 16.28 -17.42 10.16
N THR A 127 15.82 -18.54 9.60
CA THR A 127 16.40 -19.86 9.84
C THR A 127 16.72 -20.57 8.55
N ALA A 128 17.99 -20.96 8.37
CA ALA A 128 18.38 -21.78 7.23
C ALA A 128 17.82 -23.21 7.38
N ASN A 129 16.66 -23.47 6.81
CA ASN A 129 15.90 -24.73 6.96
C ASN A 129 15.37 -25.28 5.62
N GLY A 130 15.67 -24.61 4.49
CA GLY A 130 15.20 -24.97 3.16
C GLY A 130 13.80 -24.43 2.83
N THR A 131 13.28 -23.54 3.68
CA THR A 131 12.00 -22.86 3.52
C THR A 131 12.24 -21.36 3.62
N ILE A 132 11.67 -20.57 2.73
CA ILE A 132 11.71 -19.10 2.75
C ILE A 132 10.28 -18.61 2.95
N VAL A 133 10.07 -17.79 3.96
CA VAL A 133 8.81 -17.11 4.25
C VAL A 133 9.00 -15.62 4.00
N ASP A 134 8.11 -15.02 3.22
CA ASP A 134 8.27 -13.64 2.80
C ASP A 134 6.94 -12.91 2.64
N GLN A 135 6.96 -11.62 3.02
CA GLN A 135 5.91 -10.68 2.70
C GLN A 135 6.50 -9.36 2.19
N GLY A 136 6.22 -9.00 0.94
CA GLY A 136 6.77 -7.78 0.35
C GLY A 136 6.03 -7.30 -0.89
N GLY A 137 6.42 -6.13 -1.38
CA GLY A 137 5.83 -5.56 -2.60
C GLY A 137 6.56 -4.31 -3.10
N PRO A 138 6.28 -3.89 -4.34
CA PRO A 138 6.87 -2.68 -4.90
C PRO A 138 6.24 -1.44 -4.27
N GLY A 139 7.07 -0.64 -3.62
CA GLY A 139 6.73 0.68 -3.13
C GLY A 139 7.20 1.76 -4.09
N VAL A 140 6.36 2.74 -4.35
CA VAL A 140 6.65 3.91 -5.18
C VAL A 140 6.50 5.17 -4.35
N THR A 141 7.17 6.26 -4.75
CA THR A 141 6.97 7.56 -4.11
C THR A 141 5.49 7.97 -4.19
N ALA A 142 4.87 8.18 -3.04
CA ALA A 142 3.48 8.64 -3.00
C ALA A 142 3.39 10.05 -3.57
N VAL A 143 2.67 10.23 -4.67
CA VAL A 143 2.32 11.56 -5.17
C VAL A 143 1.33 12.15 -4.19
N ILE A 144 1.80 13.05 -3.32
CA ILE A 144 0.91 13.88 -2.51
C ILE A 144 0.27 14.88 -3.49
N VAL A 145 -0.89 14.51 -4.06
CA VAL A 145 -1.74 15.50 -4.71
C VAL A 145 -2.22 16.39 -3.56
N PRO A 146 -1.86 17.69 -3.51
CA PRO A 146 -2.42 18.59 -2.52
C PRO A 146 -3.94 18.48 -2.68
N GLY A 147 -4.61 17.95 -1.66
CA GLY A 147 -6.07 17.83 -1.67
C GLY A 147 -6.61 19.21 -2.00
N SER A 148 -7.55 19.32 -2.94
CA SER A 148 -8.27 20.55 -3.18
C SER A 148 -8.77 21.01 -1.82
N ALA A 149 -8.14 22.05 -1.28
CA ALA A 149 -8.57 22.62 -0.01
C ALA A 149 -10.05 22.92 -0.17
N THR A 150 -10.90 22.21 0.57
CA THR A 150 -12.31 22.59 0.64
C THR A 150 -12.31 24.05 1.08
N PRO A 151 -12.84 24.97 0.28
CA PRO A 151 -12.78 26.38 0.63
C PRO A 151 -13.47 26.57 1.97
N VAL A 152 -12.67 26.83 3.00
CA VAL A 152 -13.20 27.17 4.32
C VAL A 152 -13.93 28.50 4.14
N PRO A 153 -15.24 28.59 4.45
CA PRO A 153 -15.97 29.84 4.32
C PRO A 153 -15.22 30.95 5.07
N THR A 154 -14.80 31.98 4.33
CA THR A 154 -14.10 33.11 4.94
C THR A 154 -15.05 33.86 5.88
N LEU A 155 -14.50 34.59 6.86
CA LEU A 155 -15.30 35.43 7.77
C LEU A 155 -16.27 36.35 7.02
N SER A 156 -15.91 36.80 5.82
CA SER A 156 -16.80 37.60 4.96
C SER A 156 -18.01 36.78 4.44
N GLN A 157 -17.89 35.51 4.19
CA GLN A 157 -19.02 34.65 3.81
C GLN A 157 -19.97 34.42 4.98
N TRP A 158 -19.46 34.26 6.19
CA TRP A 158 -20.28 34.19 7.38
C TRP A 158 -20.98 35.55 7.68
N ALA A 159 -20.26 36.64 7.49
CA ALA A 159 -20.82 37.97 7.65
C ALA A 159 -21.96 38.26 6.64
N THR A 160 -21.80 37.84 5.37
CA THR A 160 -22.86 38.00 4.35
C THR A 160 -24.07 37.11 4.64
N MET A 161 -23.88 35.89 5.12
CA MET A 161 -24.99 35.02 5.53
C MET A 161 -25.76 35.60 6.72
N LEU A 162 -25.06 36.12 7.71
CA LEU A 162 -25.68 36.75 8.88
C LEU A 162 -26.43 38.06 8.51
N LEU A 163 -25.86 38.85 7.58
CA LEU A 163 -26.52 40.06 7.07
C LEU A 163 -27.80 39.73 6.30
N ALA A 164 -27.79 38.69 5.46
CA ALA A 164 -28.97 38.24 4.73
C ALA A 164 -30.09 37.76 5.67
N LEU A 165 -29.75 37.05 6.74
CA LEU A 165 -30.70 36.62 7.77
C LEU A 165 -31.27 37.79 8.53
N ALA A 166 -30.46 38.81 8.86
CA ALA A 166 -30.91 40.04 9.55
C ALA A 166 -31.88 40.85 8.67
N MET A 167 -31.62 40.96 7.39
CA MET A 167 -32.52 41.68 6.46
C MET A 167 -33.89 40.98 6.30
N LEU A 168 -33.93 39.64 6.28
CA LEU A 168 -35.20 38.91 6.26
C LEU A 168 -36.01 39.09 7.56
N GLY A 169 -35.34 39.17 8.69
CA GLY A 169 -35.96 39.41 9.99
C GLY A 169 -36.62 40.81 10.10
N VAL A 170 -35.96 41.84 9.60
CA VAL A 170 -36.47 43.22 9.60
C VAL A 170 -37.63 43.41 8.64
N GLY A 171 -37.56 42.80 7.44
CA GLY A 171 -38.64 42.81 6.45
C GLY A 171 -39.93 42.18 6.96
N GLY A 172 -39.84 41.06 7.69
CA GLY A 172 -40.99 40.36 8.26
C GLY A 172 -41.67 41.15 9.40
N ALA A 173 -40.91 41.93 10.19
CA ALA A 173 -41.45 42.77 11.27
C ALA A 173 -42.20 43.98 10.74
N SER A 174 -41.81 44.54 9.61
CA SER A 174 -42.44 45.73 8.99
C SER A 174 -43.82 45.42 8.39
N PHE A 175 -44.05 44.20 7.93
CA PHE A 175 -45.36 43.80 7.37
C PHE A 175 -46.44 43.54 8.44
N ARG A 176 -46.10 43.36 9.71
CA ARG A 176 -47.06 43.06 10.80
C ARG A 176 -47.69 44.33 11.45
N ARG A 177 -47.29 45.53 11.05
CA ARG A 177 -47.79 46.79 11.67
C ARG A 177 -48.67 47.61 10.71
N ARG A 178 -49.66 47.02 10.04
CA ARG A 178 -50.73 47.80 9.46
C ARG A 178 -51.96 47.69 10.35
N PRO A 179 -52.40 48.76 11.05
CA PRO A 179 -53.67 48.76 11.74
C PRO A 179 -54.80 48.84 10.74
N ALA A 180 -55.85 48.03 10.91
CA ALA A 180 -57.11 48.18 10.24
C ALA A 180 -57.74 49.54 10.61
N ARG A 181 -58.03 50.38 9.64
CA ARG A 181 -58.92 51.54 9.84
C ARG A 181 -60.35 51.13 9.52
N VAL A 182 -61.22 51.38 10.48
CA VAL A 182 -62.68 51.37 10.39
C VAL A 182 -63.15 52.43 9.38
#